data_085d7b3227a26495b6ccca5de104b89d
#
_entry.id   085d7b3227a26495b6ccca5de104b89d
#
_cell.length_a   1.000
_cell.length_b   1.000
_cell.length_c   1.000
_cell.angle_alpha   90.00
_cell.angle_beta   90.00
_cell.angle_gamma   90.00
#
_symmetry.space_group_name_H-M   'P 1'
#
loop_
_entity.id
_entity.type
_entity.pdbx_description
1 polymer ?
#
loop_
_entity_poly.entity_id
_entity_poly.type
_entity_poly.pdbx_seq_one_letter_code
_entity_poly.pdbx_strand_id
1 'polypeptide(L)'
;MLKNRVDILMSTETITERAQAITLKTMEAYVNSTQEEEKYQMLITHLAMAVTRMDRGEELSAPPEMIMEEVQQSPYIHEANKRVEWIEQQLGEPLPQEEKAFLQMHFVSALTN
;
A
#
# COMPACT_ATOMS: atom_id res chain seq x y z
N MET A 1 2.31 -8.79 -14.91
CA MET A 1 1.79 -9.27 -13.61
C MET A 1 2.46 -8.55 -12.47
N LEU A 2 1.75 -8.33 -11.38
CA LEU A 2 2.26 -7.56 -10.24
C LEU A 2 3.52 -8.17 -9.62
N LYS A 3 3.57 -9.48 -9.48
CA LYS A 3 4.75 -10.14 -8.90
C LYS A 3 5.99 -9.85 -9.74
N ASN A 4 5.86 -9.89 -11.06
CA ASN A 4 6.98 -9.59 -11.95
C ASN A 4 7.45 -8.14 -11.79
N ARG A 5 6.51 -7.21 -11.61
CA ARG A 5 6.83 -5.81 -11.36
C ARG A 5 7.62 -5.65 -10.07
N VAL A 6 7.17 -6.30 -9.00
CA VAL A 6 7.85 -6.25 -7.70
C VAL A 6 9.26 -6.84 -7.82
N ASP A 7 9.40 -7.98 -8.51
CA ASP A 7 10.69 -8.63 -8.72
C ASP A 7 11.65 -7.73 -9.51
N ILE A 8 11.14 -7.02 -10.52
CA ILE A 8 11.95 -6.08 -11.31
C ILE A 8 12.40 -4.91 -10.43
N LEU A 9 11.51 -4.35 -9.62
CA LEU A 9 11.86 -3.25 -8.71
C LEU A 9 12.95 -3.69 -7.72
N MET A 10 12.86 -4.93 -7.22
CA MET A 10 13.88 -5.46 -6.31
C MET A 10 15.21 -5.68 -7.02
N SER A 11 15.20 -6.26 -8.22
CA SER A 11 16.42 -6.55 -8.96
C SER A 11 17.17 -5.29 -9.40
N THR A 12 16.46 -4.17 -9.57
CA THR A 12 17.05 -2.87 -9.90
C THR A 12 17.40 -2.04 -8.67
N GLU A 13 17.25 -2.62 -7.48
CA GLU A 13 17.50 -1.96 -6.20
C GLU A 13 16.62 -0.73 -5.98
N THR A 14 15.45 -0.67 -6.66
CA THR A 14 14.49 0.42 -6.51
C THR A 14 13.76 0.32 -5.18
N ILE A 15 13.55 -0.91 -4.68
CA ILE A 15 12.90 -1.14 -3.39
C ILE A 15 13.80 -1.99 -2.48
N THR A 16 13.55 -1.91 -1.17
CA THR A 16 14.30 -2.68 -0.18
C THR A 16 13.74 -4.09 -0.04
N GLU A 17 14.52 -4.98 0.59
CA GLU A 17 14.08 -6.35 0.86
C GLU A 17 12.82 -6.38 1.72
N ARG A 18 12.75 -5.51 2.74
CA ARG A 18 11.57 -5.41 3.61
C ARG A 18 10.35 -4.96 2.81
N ALA A 19 10.54 -4.02 1.91
CA ALA A 19 9.47 -3.54 1.03
C ALA A 19 8.96 -4.67 0.13
N GLN A 20 9.87 -5.45 -0.45
CA GLN A 20 9.49 -6.61 -1.26
C GLN A 20 8.69 -7.61 -0.43
N ALA A 21 9.17 -7.95 0.76
CA ALA A 21 8.53 -8.96 1.61
C ALA A 21 7.11 -8.56 1.99
N ILE A 22 6.90 -7.33 2.45
CA ILE A 22 5.56 -6.87 2.85
C ILE A 22 4.62 -6.76 1.64
N THR A 23 5.15 -6.34 0.51
CA THR A 23 4.38 -6.20 -0.72
C THR A 23 3.87 -7.54 -1.20
N LEU A 24 4.73 -8.56 -1.22
CA LEU A 24 4.35 -9.91 -1.63
C LEU A 24 3.33 -10.53 -0.67
N LYS A 25 3.48 -10.31 0.64
CA LYS A 25 2.50 -10.76 1.64
C LYS A 25 1.14 -10.11 1.42
N THR A 26 1.13 -8.82 1.12
CA THR A 26 -0.10 -8.07 0.90
C THR A 26 -0.81 -8.57 -0.36
N MET A 27 -0.06 -8.85 -1.42
CA MET A 27 -0.61 -9.44 -2.64
C MET A 27 -1.25 -10.80 -2.34
N GLU A 28 -0.55 -11.65 -1.59
CA GLU A 28 -1.05 -12.96 -1.22
C GLU A 28 -2.35 -12.86 -0.42
N ALA A 29 -2.45 -11.88 0.48
CA ALA A 29 -3.61 -11.72 1.34
C ALA A 29 -4.82 -11.15 0.61
N TYR A 30 -4.63 -10.21 -0.32
CA TYR A 30 -5.73 -9.40 -0.85
C TYR A 30 -5.90 -9.43 -2.36
N VAL A 31 -4.94 -9.94 -3.11
CA VAL A 31 -5.00 -9.96 -4.58
C VAL A 31 -5.18 -11.40 -5.03
N ASN A 32 -6.41 -11.77 -5.38
CA ASN A 32 -6.78 -13.18 -5.59
C ASN A 32 -6.98 -13.58 -7.05
N SER A 33 -6.91 -12.65 -7.99
CA SER A 33 -7.13 -12.93 -9.40
C SER A 33 -6.44 -11.90 -10.29
N THR A 34 -6.38 -12.17 -11.59
CA THR A 34 -5.82 -11.23 -12.56
C THR A 34 -6.60 -9.91 -12.57
N GLN A 35 -7.92 -9.97 -12.41
CA GLN A 35 -8.75 -8.77 -12.34
C GLN A 35 -8.43 -7.96 -11.08
N GLU A 36 -8.20 -8.63 -9.97
CA GLU A 36 -7.81 -7.98 -8.72
C GLU A 36 -6.43 -7.32 -8.85
N GLU A 37 -5.51 -7.91 -9.61
CA GLU A 37 -4.19 -7.32 -9.83
C GLU A 37 -4.30 -5.92 -10.44
N GLU A 38 -5.22 -5.72 -11.40
CA GLU A 38 -5.42 -4.41 -12.00
C GLU A 38 -5.89 -3.38 -10.99
N LYS A 39 -6.85 -3.76 -10.15
CA LYS A 39 -7.39 -2.88 -9.11
C LYS A 39 -6.34 -2.47 -8.09
N TYR A 40 -5.46 -3.40 -7.72
CA TYR A 40 -4.48 -3.18 -6.66
C TYR A 40 -3.11 -2.73 -7.15
N GLN A 41 -2.94 -2.57 -8.46
CA GLN A 41 -1.65 -2.21 -9.05
C GLN A 41 -1.04 -0.95 -8.43
N MET A 42 -1.82 0.12 -8.33
CA MET A 42 -1.34 1.38 -7.76
C MET A 42 -1.02 1.23 -6.26
N LEU A 43 -1.88 0.53 -5.54
CA LEU A 43 -1.68 0.29 -4.11
C LEU A 43 -0.39 -0.49 -3.86
N ILE A 44 -0.18 -1.57 -4.58
CA ILE A 44 1.00 -2.42 -4.42
C ILE A 44 2.28 -1.66 -4.75
N THR A 45 2.27 -0.92 -5.85
CA THR A 45 3.43 -0.11 -6.24
C THR A 45 3.71 0.96 -5.18
N HIS A 46 2.67 1.64 -4.71
CA HIS A 46 2.82 2.67 -3.68
C HIS A 46 3.34 2.06 -2.37
N LEU A 47 2.81 0.92 -1.95
CA LEU A 47 3.26 0.26 -0.71
C LEU A 47 4.74 -0.08 -0.78
N ALA A 48 5.19 -0.64 -1.90
CA ALA A 48 6.61 -0.97 -2.08
C ALA A 48 7.49 0.27 -1.94
N MET A 49 7.09 1.37 -2.58
CA MET A 49 7.85 2.61 -2.54
C MET A 49 7.80 3.28 -1.16
N ALA A 50 6.63 3.21 -0.49
CA ALA A 50 6.45 3.80 0.84
C ALA A 50 7.37 3.14 1.87
N VAL A 51 7.39 1.82 1.92
CA VAL A 51 8.25 1.10 2.86
C VAL A 51 9.72 1.36 2.54
N THR A 52 10.07 1.43 1.25
CA THR A 52 11.43 1.75 0.83
C THR A 52 11.85 3.14 1.33
N ARG A 53 10.98 4.14 1.21
CA ARG A 53 11.26 5.49 1.71
C ARG A 53 11.44 5.50 3.23
N MET A 54 10.61 4.75 3.95
CA MET A 54 10.74 4.60 5.39
C MET A 54 12.10 4.00 5.74
N ASP A 55 12.49 2.93 5.07
CA ASP A 55 13.77 2.26 5.32
C ASP A 55 14.96 3.17 5.04
N ARG A 56 14.83 4.07 4.07
CA ARG A 56 15.90 4.99 3.66
C ARG A 56 15.87 6.33 4.38
N GLY A 57 14.86 6.56 5.22
CA GLY A 57 14.69 7.80 5.97
C GLY A 57 14.37 9.00 5.08
N GLU A 58 13.71 8.77 3.95
CA GLU A 58 13.33 9.84 3.02
C GLU A 58 12.06 10.56 3.45
N GLU A 59 11.88 11.78 2.98
CA GLU A 59 10.68 12.56 3.26
C GLU A 59 9.43 11.90 2.67
N LEU A 60 8.31 12.06 3.40
CA LEU A 60 7.03 11.52 3.01
C LEU A 60 6.04 12.66 2.77
N SER A 61 5.09 12.45 1.88
CA SER A 61 4.04 13.44 1.61
C SER A 61 2.68 12.79 1.75
N ALA A 62 1.69 13.56 2.21
CA ALA A 62 0.32 13.09 2.39
C ALA A 62 -0.54 13.42 1.16
N PRO A 63 -1.66 12.67 0.93
CA PRO A 63 -2.62 13.07 -0.07
C PRO A 63 -3.26 14.41 0.28
N PRO A 64 -3.84 15.13 -0.69
CA PRO A 64 -4.56 16.36 -0.39
C PRO A 64 -5.67 16.15 0.63
N GLU A 65 -5.82 17.10 1.53
CA GLU A 65 -6.81 17.04 2.62
C GLU A 65 -8.23 16.84 2.10
N MET A 66 -8.59 17.50 1.01
CA MET A 66 -9.91 17.37 0.38
C MET A 66 -10.19 15.93 -0.05
N ILE A 67 -9.20 15.25 -0.59
CA ILE A 67 -9.33 13.84 -0.98
C ILE A 67 -9.51 12.96 0.26
N MET A 68 -8.77 13.24 1.33
CA MET A 68 -8.89 12.46 2.56
C MET A 68 -10.25 12.63 3.24
N GLU A 69 -10.87 13.79 3.12
CA GLU A 69 -12.24 13.99 3.61
C GLU A 69 -13.20 13.01 2.91
N GLU A 70 -13.11 12.87 1.61
CA GLU A 70 -13.92 11.91 0.85
C GLU A 70 -13.62 10.48 1.26
N VAL A 71 -12.35 10.16 1.45
CA VAL A 71 -11.91 8.82 1.86
C VAL A 71 -12.53 8.45 3.22
N GLN A 72 -12.49 9.37 4.18
CA GLN A 72 -13.05 9.12 5.52
C GLN A 72 -14.56 8.94 5.50
N GLN A 73 -15.26 9.48 4.52
CA GLN A 73 -16.71 9.33 4.38
C GLN A 73 -17.12 8.09 3.59
N SER A 74 -16.17 7.34 3.05
CA SER A 74 -16.46 6.15 2.27
C SER A 74 -17.07 5.05 3.12
N PRO A 75 -18.08 4.28 2.59
CA PRO A 75 -18.58 3.12 3.30
C PRO A 75 -17.53 2.01 3.46
N TYR A 76 -16.41 2.11 2.75
CA TYR A 76 -15.33 1.11 2.81
C TYR A 76 -14.21 1.50 3.76
N ILE A 77 -14.32 2.64 4.45
CA ILE A 77 -13.22 3.14 5.31
C ILE A 77 -12.86 2.16 6.43
N HIS A 78 -13.85 1.49 7.01
CA HIS A 78 -13.59 0.53 8.10
C HIS A 78 -12.77 -0.67 7.61
N GLU A 79 -13.13 -1.18 6.44
CA GLU A 79 -12.37 -2.30 5.86
C GLU A 79 -10.96 -1.85 5.46
N ALA A 80 -10.84 -0.66 4.86
CA ALA A 80 -9.55 -0.09 4.51
C ALA A 80 -8.66 0.05 5.74
N ASN A 81 -9.21 0.55 6.85
CA ASN A 81 -8.46 0.70 8.10
C ASN A 81 -7.99 -0.64 8.66
N LYS A 82 -8.80 -1.68 8.57
CA LYS A 82 -8.40 -3.03 8.99
C LYS A 82 -7.20 -3.52 8.20
N ARG A 83 -7.19 -3.28 6.89
CA ARG A 83 -6.10 -3.70 6.03
C ARG A 83 -4.82 -2.92 6.31
N VAL A 84 -4.94 -1.62 6.58
CA VAL A 84 -3.79 -0.80 6.97
C VAL A 84 -3.21 -1.30 8.30
N GLU A 85 -4.06 -1.60 9.27
CA GLU A 85 -3.63 -2.16 10.56
C GLU A 85 -2.93 -3.51 10.37
N TRP A 86 -3.45 -4.34 9.49
CA TRP A 86 -2.84 -5.63 9.17
C TRP A 86 -1.42 -5.43 8.63
N ILE A 87 -1.23 -4.45 7.74
CA ILE A 87 0.09 -4.13 7.21
C ILE A 87 1.03 -3.68 8.33
N GLU A 88 0.55 -2.82 9.23
CA GLU A 88 1.34 -2.39 10.38
C GLU A 88 1.77 -3.57 11.24
N GLN A 89 0.87 -4.53 11.47
CA GLN A 89 1.18 -5.74 12.21
C GLN A 89 2.27 -6.56 11.52
N GLN A 90 2.19 -6.69 10.20
CA GLN A 90 3.20 -7.43 9.43
C GLN A 90 4.55 -6.73 9.45
N LEU A 91 4.56 -5.40 9.45
CA LEU A 91 5.79 -4.61 9.55
C LEU A 91 6.39 -4.62 10.96
N GLY A 92 5.56 -4.85 11.97
CA GLY A 92 5.99 -4.78 13.36
C GLY A 92 6.15 -3.36 13.89
N GLU A 93 5.62 -2.37 13.18
CA GLU A 93 5.66 -0.97 13.60
C GLU A 93 4.53 -0.18 12.95
N PRO A 94 4.11 0.94 13.55
CA PRO A 94 3.08 1.79 12.94
C PRO A 94 3.64 2.50 11.71
N LEU A 95 2.74 2.75 10.74
CA LEU A 95 3.08 3.54 9.56
C LEU A 95 3.07 5.03 9.91
N PRO A 96 3.95 5.82 9.29
CA PRO A 96 3.84 7.28 9.37
C PRO A 96 2.47 7.73 8.88
N GLN A 97 1.95 8.80 9.45
CA GLN A 97 0.60 9.28 9.14
C GLN A 97 0.40 9.53 7.65
N GLU A 98 1.40 10.09 6.99
CA GLU A 98 1.36 10.36 5.55
C GLU A 98 1.15 9.09 4.73
N GLU A 99 1.89 8.03 5.05
CA GLU A 99 1.79 6.76 4.33
C GLU A 99 0.50 6.02 4.69
N LYS A 100 0.07 6.13 5.94
CA LYS A 100 -1.20 5.56 6.38
C LYS A 100 -2.35 6.17 5.59
N ALA A 101 -2.33 7.49 5.39
CA ALA A 101 -3.34 8.20 4.61
C ALA A 101 -3.37 7.73 3.15
N PHE A 102 -2.20 7.61 2.52
CA PHE A 102 -2.12 7.10 1.14
C PHE A 102 -2.68 5.68 1.02
N LEU A 103 -2.34 4.81 1.96
CA LEU A 103 -2.84 3.43 1.92
C LEU A 103 -4.35 3.37 2.15
N GLN A 104 -4.89 4.19 3.06
CA GLN A 104 -6.34 4.30 3.24
C GLN A 104 -7.02 4.67 1.92
N MET A 105 -6.50 5.69 1.24
CA MET A 105 -7.02 6.14 -0.04
C MET A 105 -7.00 5.03 -1.09
N HIS A 106 -5.88 4.34 -1.22
CA HIS A 106 -5.74 3.28 -2.22
C HIS A 106 -6.63 2.07 -1.92
N PHE A 107 -6.76 1.67 -0.65
CA PHE A 107 -7.67 0.58 -0.29
C PHE A 107 -9.13 0.95 -0.53
N VAL A 108 -9.54 2.16 -0.17
CA VAL A 108 -10.90 2.62 -0.44
C VAL A 108 -11.17 2.61 -1.94
N SER A 109 -10.23 3.10 -2.74
CA SER A 109 -10.36 3.09 -4.20
C SER A 109 -10.53 1.68 -4.74
N ALA A 110 -9.71 0.73 -4.28
CA ALA A 110 -9.78 -0.65 -4.73
C ALA A 110 -11.08 -1.33 -4.32
N LEU A 111 -11.59 -1.03 -3.13
CA LEU A 111 -12.82 -1.62 -2.59
C LEU A 111 -14.08 -1.03 -3.21
N THR A 112 -14.01 0.20 -3.71
CA THR A 112 -15.16 0.91 -4.28
C THR A 112 -15.65 0.29 -5.58
N ASN A 113 -14.83 -0.43 -6.25
CA ASN A 113 -15.18 -1.08 -7.50
C ASN A 113 -15.84 -2.44 -7.27
#